data_c7bacdbbab3d983b97e500de3e55ac97
#
_entry.id   c7bacdbbab3d983b97e500de3e55ac97
#
_cell.length_a   1.000
_cell.length_b   1.000
_cell.length_c   1.000
_cell.angle_alpha   90.00
_cell.angle_beta   90.00
_cell.angle_gamma   90.00
#
_symmetry.space_group_name_H-M   'P 1'
#
loop_
_entity.id
_entity.type
_entity.pdbx_description
1 polymer ?
#
loop_
_entity_poly.entity_id
_entity_poly.type
_entity_poly.pdbx_seq_one_letter_code
_entity_poly.pdbx_strand_id
1 'polypeptide(L)'
;MKFKHMLVPALLVLSALALAEPTSPVKVETSNQVHPAGTRYVTVVVTALDNTVKVENIDVNRGNCRIANQKYLYSSNKETILPATLRYGQSVSVSFYNNCVASEVVVTTDKGGWRYTYH
;
A
#
# COMPACT_ATOMS: atom_id res chain seq x y z
N MET A 1 -51.43 -0.43 -8.99
CA MET A 1 -50.67 -0.18 -9.19
C MET A 1 -49.83 0.22 -8.93
N LYS A 2 -50.04 -0.18 -8.86
CA LYS A 2 -49.10 0.07 -9.02
C LYS A 2 -48.08 0.21 -8.75
N PHE A 3 -48.20 -0.10 -8.63
CA PHE A 3 -46.90 -0.01 -8.71
C PHE A 3 -46.16 0.25 -8.39
N LYS A 4 -46.60 0.06 -8.30
CA LYS A 4 -45.75 0.22 -8.42
C LYS A 4 -44.87 0.38 -8.10
N HIS A 5 -45.35 0.14 -8.17
CA HIS A 5 -44.12 0.23 -8.29
C HIS A 5 -43.19 0.29 -7.95
N MET A 6 -43.55 -0.03 -7.81
CA MET A 6 -42.54 0.03 -7.93
C MET A 6 -41.67 0.16 -7.75
N LEU A 7 -41.94 -0.08 -7.69
CA LEU A 7 -40.82 0.11 -7.95
C LEU A 7 -39.99 0.35 -7.59
N VAL A 8 -40.25 0.18 -7.45
CA VAL A 8 -39.20 0.43 -7.43
C VAL A 8 -38.39 0.45 -7.08
N PRO A 9 -38.27 0.31 -7.04
CA PRO A 9 -37.44 0.32 -6.79
C PRO A 9 -36.66 0.18 -6.68
N ALA A 10 -36.53 -0.03 -6.83
CA ALA A 10 -35.64 -0.11 -6.82
C ALA A 10 -34.77 0.20 -6.81
N LEU A 11 -34.83 0.27 -6.83
CA LEU A 11 -33.88 0.52 -6.79
C LEU A 11 -33.11 0.80 -6.14
N LEU A 12 -33.19 0.66 -5.90
CA LEU A 12 -32.37 1.01 -5.29
C LEU A 12 -31.62 0.65 -4.65
N VAL A 13 -31.85 0.58 -4.32
CA VAL A 13 -30.82 0.09 -3.84
C VAL A 13 -29.82 -0.69 -4.45
N LEU A 14 -29.87 -1.11 -5.17
CA LEU A 14 -28.93 -1.68 -5.81
C LEU A 14 -27.74 -1.10 -6.08
N SER A 15 -27.79 -0.04 -6.20
CA SER A 15 -26.60 0.74 -6.42
C SER A 15 -25.59 0.60 -5.33
N ALA A 16 -25.98 0.37 -4.12
CA ALA A 16 -25.04 0.23 -3.04
C ALA A 16 -24.06 -0.89 -3.28
N LEU A 17 -24.50 -1.98 -3.85
CA LEU A 17 -23.58 -3.07 -4.12
C LEU A 17 -22.61 -2.74 -5.21
N ALA A 18 -23.09 -2.04 -6.22
CA ALA A 18 -22.23 -1.68 -7.31
C ALA A 18 -21.13 -0.72 -6.89
N LEU A 19 -21.35 -0.02 -5.79
CA LEU A 19 -20.40 0.97 -5.32
C LEU A 19 -19.34 0.41 -4.41
N ALA A 20 -19.44 -0.84 -4.02
CA ALA A 20 -18.46 -1.43 -3.13
C ALA A 20 -17.15 -1.57 -3.88
N GLU A 21 -16.16 -0.80 -3.46
CA GLU A 21 -14.81 -0.96 -3.99
C GLU A 21 -14.13 -2.13 -3.33
N PRO A 22 -13.22 -2.80 -4.06
CA PRO A 22 -12.43 -3.86 -3.44
C PRO A 22 -11.67 -3.30 -2.24
N THR A 23 -11.77 -3.98 -1.14
CA THR A 23 -11.00 -3.60 0.04
C THR A 23 -9.54 -3.92 -0.20
N SER A 24 -8.66 -3.01 0.16
CA SER A 24 -7.24 -3.24 0.04
C SER A 24 -6.83 -4.44 0.87
N PRO A 25 -6.01 -5.36 0.33
CA PRO A 25 -5.52 -6.51 1.08
C PRO A 25 -4.39 -6.15 2.02
N VAL A 26 -4.00 -4.88 2.10
CA VAL A 26 -2.91 -4.44 2.94
C VAL A 26 -3.28 -3.14 3.64
N LYS A 27 -2.64 -2.94 4.79
CA LYS A 27 -2.65 -1.70 5.53
C LYS A 27 -1.29 -1.06 5.34
N VAL A 28 -1.26 0.24 5.05
CA VAL A 28 -0.03 0.97 4.77
C VAL A 28 0.14 2.09 5.79
N GLU A 29 1.30 2.11 6.44
CA GLU A 29 1.65 3.14 7.40
C GLU A 29 2.97 3.75 6.99
N THR A 30 3.09 5.08 7.16
CA THR A 30 4.32 5.79 6.85
C THR A 30 4.82 6.50 8.09
N SER A 31 6.14 6.57 8.21
CA SER A 31 6.81 7.29 9.29
C SER A 31 7.91 8.13 8.69
N ASN A 32 7.76 9.46 8.74
CA ASN A 32 8.76 10.39 8.24
C ASN A 32 9.85 10.53 9.29
N GLN A 33 11.09 10.38 8.85
CA GLN A 33 12.27 10.33 9.70
C GLN A 33 13.29 11.37 9.26
N VAL A 34 14.18 11.73 10.18
CA VAL A 34 15.30 12.62 9.87
C VAL A 34 16.58 11.88 10.25
N HIS A 35 17.46 11.72 9.28
CA HIS A 35 18.77 11.14 9.49
C HIS A 35 19.63 12.10 10.33
N PRO A 36 20.57 11.59 11.15
CA PRO A 36 21.47 12.48 11.91
C PRO A 36 22.20 13.50 11.05
N ALA A 37 22.43 13.21 9.77
CA ALA A 37 23.03 14.14 8.82
C ALA A 37 22.05 15.21 8.33
N GLY A 38 20.79 15.17 8.74
CA GLY A 38 19.80 16.18 8.39
C GLY A 38 18.93 15.85 7.18
N THR A 39 19.22 14.78 6.45
CA THR A 39 18.40 14.38 5.31
C THR A 39 17.16 13.63 5.80
N ARG A 40 16.09 13.76 5.03
CA ARG A 40 14.83 13.12 5.38
C ARG A 40 14.68 11.81 4.64
N TYR A 41 14.03 10.88 5.31
CA TYR A 41 13.61 9.63 4.68
C TYR A 41 12.30 9.20 5.28
N VAL A 42 11.62 8.27 4.62
CA VAL A 42 10.36 7.72 5.12
C VAL A 42 10.46 6.20 5.17
N THR A 43 9.91 5.64 6.22
CA THR A 43 9.75 4.20 6.35
C THR A 43 8.30 3.86 6.09
N VAL A 44 8.09 2.93 5.17
CA VAL A 44 6.76 2.45 4.80
C VAL A 44 6.59 1.05 5.33
N VAL A 45 5.54 0.84 6.12
CA VAL A 45 5.22 -0.47 6.68
C VAL A 45 3.94 -0.95 6.03
N VAL A 46 4.00 -2.12 5.41
CA VAL A 46 2.86 -2.75 4.74
C VAL A 46 2.51 -4.01 5.51
N THR A 47 1.28 -4.08 6.00
CA THR A 47 0.78 -5.20 6.78
C THR A 47 -0.30 -5.92 5.99
N ALA A 48 -0.21 -7.24 5.90
CA ALA A 48 -1.21 -8.03 5.19
C ALA A 48 -2.51 -8.10 5.99
N LEU A 49 -3.61 -7.82 5.33
CA LEU A 49 -4.97 -7.92 5.88
C LEU A 49 -5.73 -9.08 5.25
N ASP A 50 -5.03 -9.94 4.54
CA ASP A 50 -5.61 -11.11 3.90
C ASP A 50 -4.60 -12.25 4.02
N ASN A 51 -5.05 -13.47 3.81
CA ASN A 51 -4.14 -14.61 3.80
C ASN A 51 -3.30 -14.57 2.55
N THR A 52 -2.00 -14.61 2.75
CA THR A 52 -1.00 -14.71 1.69
C THR A 52 -1.14 -13.59 0.65
N VAL A 53 -0.55 -12.47 0.98
CA VAL A 53 -0.42 -11.34 0.07
C VAL A 53 1.04 -11.23 -0.33
N LYS A 54 1.31 -11.21 -1.64
CA LYS A 54 2.65 -10.99 -2.14
C LYS A 54 2.80 -9.50 -2.48
N VAL A 55 3.59 -8.79 -1.71
CA VAL A 55 3.89 -7.40 -1.97
C VAL A 55 5.03 -7.35 -2.98
N GLU A 56 4.73 -6.92 -4.19
CA GLU A 56 5.68 -6.96 -5.29
C GLU A 56 6.49 -5.69 -5.41
N ASN A 57 5.87 -4.56 -5.15
CA ASN A 57 6.54 -3.26 -5.27
C ASN A 57 5.87 -2.23 -4.39
N ILE A 58 6.66 -1.24 -3.98
CA ILE A 58 6.18 -0.06 -3.27
C ILE A 58 6.84 1.15 -3.92
N ASP A 59 6.02 2.10 -4.38
CA ASP A 59 6.49 3.36 -4.93
C ASP A 59 6.08 4.50 -4.02
N VAL A 60 6.99 5.42 -3.77
CA VAL A 60 6.71 6.63 -2.99
C VAL A 60 6.92 7.84 -3.89
N ASN A 61 5.92 8.71 -3.91
CA ASN A 61 5.95 9.96 -4.67
C ASN A 61 6.29 9.70 -6.14
N ARG A 62 5.70 8.65 -6.71
CA ARG A 62 5.83 8.31 -8.13
C ARG A 62 7.28 8.10 -8.54
N GLY A 63 8.06 7.45 -7.67
CA GLY A 63 9.44 7.12 -7.95
C GLY A 63 10.44 8.21 -7.61
N ASN A 64 9.99 9.32 -7.05
CA ASN A 64 10.91 10.40 -6.68
C ASN A 64 11.70 10.10 -5.41
N CYS A 65 11.27 9.13 -4.63
CA CYS A 65 12.00 8.69 -3.45
C CYS A 65 12.74 7.41 -3.77
N ARG A 66 13.99 7.34 -3.36
CA ARG A 66 14.85 6.22 -3.67
C ARG A 66 14.64 5.07 -2.70
N ILE A 67 14.24 3.94 -3.21
CA ILE A 67 13.98 2.76 -2.40
C ILE A 67 15.30 2.13 -1.90
N ALA A 68 15.33 1.76 -0.63
CA ALA A 68 16.40 0.95 -0.07
C ALA A 68 15.93 -0.49 0.01
N ASN A 69 16.01 -1.20 -1.11
CA ASN A 69 15.46 -2.54 -1.25
C ASN A 69 16.54 -3.61 -1.01
N GLN A 70 17.31 -3.41 0.07
CA GLN A 70 18.34 -4.36 0.46
C GLN A 70 18.01 -4.95 1.80
N LYS A 71 18.05 -6.28 1.90
CA LYS A 71 17.77 -6.98 3.14
C LYS A 71 18.93 -6.86 4.11
N TYR A 72 20.16 -6.84 3.60
CA TYR A 72 21.39 -6.74 4.39
C TYR A 72 22.27 -5.65 3.83
N LEU A 73 22.59 -4.64 4.65
CA LEU A 73 23.28 -3.44 4.16
C LEU A 73 24.74 -3.68 3.78
N TYR A 74 25.47 -4.45 4.58
CA TYR A 74 26.90 -4.59 4.41
C TYR A 74 27.32 -6.01 4.05
N SER A 75 26.38 -6.78 3.52
CA SER A 75 26.65 -8.16 3.13
C SER A 75 26.85 -8.25 1.63
N SER A 76 27.62 -9.22 1.18
CA SER A 76 27.70 -9.56 -0.25
C SER A 76 26.40 -10.24 -0.73
N ASN A 77 25.52 -10.60 0.18
CA ASN A 77 24.23 -11.17 -0.13
C ASN A 77 23.36 -10.09 -0.78
N LYS A 78 22.82 -10.39 -1.97
CA LYS A 78 22.05 -9.44 -2.75
C LYS A 78 20.56 -9.64 -2.61
N GLU A 79 20.12 -10.29 -1.54
CA GLU A 79 18.70 -10.45 -1.30
C GLU A 79 18.02 -9.09 -1.13
N THR A 80 16.84 -8.98 -1.68
CA THR A 80 16.04 -7.78 -1.59
C THR A 80 14.90 -7.98 -0.59
N ILE A 81 14.39 -6.87 -0.06
CA ILE A 81 13.24 -6.89 0.83
C ILE A 81 11.98 -7.27 0.04
N LEU A 82 11.83 -6.68 -1.15
CA LEU A 82 10.70 -6.94 -2.03
C LEU A 82 11.17 -7.77 -3.23
N PRO A 83 10.36 -8.68 -3.71
CA PRO A 83 8.99 -9.00 -3.27
C PRO A 83 8.97 -9.75 -1.94
N ALA A 84 7.88 -9.58 -1.20
CA ALA A 84 7.71 -10.22 0.10
C ALA A 84 6.33 -10.87 0.16
N THR A 85 6.28 -12.14 0.55
CA THR A 85 5.03 -12.87 0.72
C THR A 85 4.66 -12.83 2.19
N LEU A 86 3.49 -12.29 2.50
CA LEU A 86 3.03 -12.06 3.86
C LEU A 86 1.78 -12.88 4.13
N ARG A 87 1.73 -13.47 5.33
CA ARG A 87 0.50 -14.03 5.86
C ARG A 87 -0.27 -12.93 6.56
N TYR A 88 -1.52 -13.19 6.85
CA TYR A 88 -2.36 -12.25 7.58
C TYR A 88 -1.64 -11.76 8.85
N GLY A 89 -1.57 -10.45 8.99
CA GLY A 89 -0.97 -9.81 10.16
C GLY A 89 0.53 -9.62 10.08
N GLN A 90 1.21 -10.22 9.10
CA GLN A 90 2.64 -10.01 8.92
C GLN A 90 2.89 -8.70 8.17
N SER A 91 4.04 -8.10 8.45
CA SER A 91 4.40 -6.81 7.87
C SER A 91 5.75 -6.87 7.19
N VAL A 92 5.92 -6.00 6.20
CA VAL A 92 7.21 -5.71 5.60
C VAL A 92 7.46 -4.21 5.72
N SER A 93 8.72 -3.85 5.98
CA SER A 93 9.11 -2.46 6.19
C SER A 93 10.20 -2.11 5.20
N VAL A 94 10.04 -0.99 4.50
CA VAL A 94 10.99 -0.53 3.50
C VAL A 94 11.19 0.96 3.67
N SER A 95 12.45 1.41 3.59
CA SER A 95 12.78 2.82 3.72
C SER A 95 13.05 3.45 2.35
N PHE A 96 12.70 4.71 2.23
CA PHE A 96 12.86 5.49 1.02
C PHE A 96 13.64 6.75 1.34
N TYR A 97 14.70 6.97 0.59
CA TYR A 97 15.65 8.06 0.82
C TYR A 97 15.56 9.11 -0.28
N ASN A 98 16.49 10.01 -0.31
CA ASN A 98 16.57 11.13 -1.24
C ASN A 98 15.74 12.31 -0.76
N ASN A 99 15.90 12.62 0.54
CA ASN A 99 15.21 13.72 1.20
C ASN A 99 13.69 13.59 1.07
N CYS A 100 13.18 12.40 1.36
CA CYS A 100 11.82 11.99 1.07
C CYS A 100 10.86 12.29 2.20
N VAL A 101 9.75 12.93 1.86
CA VAL A 101 8.57 13.04 2.71
C VAL A 101 7.40 12.47 1.90
N ALA A 102 6.75 11.45 2.41
CA ALA A 102 5.74 10.74 1.64
C ALA A 102 4.50 11.60 1.44
N SER A 103 4.06 11.74 0.21
CA SER A 103 2.76 12.32 -0.12
C SER A 103 1.86 11.31 -0.84
N GLU A 104 2.46 10.35 -1.51
CA GLU A 104 1.71 9.30 -2.20
C GLU A 104 2.50 8.00 -2.13
N VAL A 105 1.81 6.92 -1.80
CA VAL A 105 2.41 5.58 -1.79
C VAL A 105 1.53 4.67 -2.63
N VAL A 106 2.14 3.96 -3.57
CA VAL A 106 1.46 2.94 -4.37
C VAL A 106 2.04 1.59 -4.02
N VAL A 107 1.19 0.68 -3.57
CA VAL A 107 1.60 -0.68 -3.25
C VAL A 107 1.03 -1.61 -4.30
N THR A 108 1.91 -2.36 -4.96
CA THR A 108 1.53 -3.36 -5.96
C THR A 108 1.65 -4.74 -5.34
N THR A 109 0.58 -5.49 -5.41
CA THR A 109 0.52 -6.86 -4.88
C THR A 109 0.07 -7.82 -5.97
N ASP A 110 0.12 -9.11 -5.66
CA ASP A 110 -0.44 -10.14 -6.55
C ASP A 110 -1.96 -10.03 -6.68
N LYS A 111 -2.60 -9.20 -5.86
CA LYS A 111 -4.06 -8.98 -5.90
C LYS A 111 -4.43 -7.63 -6.49
N GLY A 112 -3.47 -6.88 -6.99
CA GLY A 112 -3.68 -5.57 -7.62
C GLY A 112 -2.86 -4.48 -6.95
N GLY A 113 -3.10 -3.24 -7.36
CA GLY A 113 -2.39 -2.07 -6.86
C GLY A 113 -3.32 -1.12 -6.13
N TRP A 114 -2.81 -0.50 -5.09
CA TRP A 114 -3.56 0.47 -4.30
C TRP A 114 -2.73 1.71 -4.05
N ARG A 115 -3.39 2.85 -4.14
CA ARG A 115 -2.76 4.15 -3.94
C ARG A 115 -3.25 4.77 -2.64
N TYR A 116 -2.32 5.29 -1.86
CA TYR A 116 -2.58 5.96 -0.60
C TYR A 116 -1.98 7.35 -0.68
N THR A 117 -2.73 8.35 -0.22
CA THR A 117 -2.25 9.74 -0.22
C THR A 117 -2.15 10.25 1.21
N TYR A 118 -1.16 11.10 1.45
CA TYR A 118 -0.86 11.65 2.77
C TYR A 118 -0.72 13.16 2.67
N HIS A 119 -1.18 13.84 3.70
CA HIS A 119 -1.17 15.31 3.72
C HIS A 119 -0.38 15.87 4.88
#